data_df29968c376cfb149f910cb6e611f068
#
_entry.id   df29968c376cfb149f910cb6e611f068
#
_cell.length_a   1.000
_cell.length_b   1.000
_cell.length_c   1.000
_cell.angle_alpha   90.00
_cell.angle_beta   90.00
_cell.angle_gamma   90.00
#
_symmetry.space_group_name_H-M   'P 1'
#
loop_
_entity.id
_entity.type
_entity.pdbx_description
1 polymer ?
#
loop_
_entity_poly.entity_id
_entity_poly.type
_entity_poly.pdbx_seq_one_letter_code
_entity_poly.pdbx_strand_id
1 'polypeptide(L)'
;YSLGEDLGVTLNFDTKNSLINYFVHPKNPDNIGSTYKGMEGDYKFTVMETSAAMVVLRGIITGNYYILTPVSADTDWSEDLETYRNNAEDMSFNTYSFVVKDKTYSATLTNRRFAVKIDSETTVYAPFIYTKAGISFYMPVEIDGVTAQNFTFVDDYYFAEVNGADFKIMTPEPVRSDITFEVTVPDATKTYNSVTVNTVPSTDTEYYYMGLMLKSEFEAQREKKLLQSLVGTLNGNIGAGDDPEAIAASLLHKGADTYTLNYPSFYDEYVAVVFGCAVSNGFIVSTTPITSLPVSIDASLLPDNTDPLYKRWLGKWRVTSTTSQVNEAPVTFEVIVKPGTVNSSYMIRGWGITIYGNRYDLRAYYQASYNGASTP
;
A
#
# COMPACT_ATOMS: atom_id res chain seq x y z
N TYR A 1 -15.19 -5.03 -25.53
CA TYR A 1 -14.60 -5.89 -26.55
C TYR A 1 -15.45 -5.89 -27.81
N SER A 2 -14.83 -6.22 -28.93
CA SER A 2 -15.49 -6.50 -30.18
C SER A 2 -15.03 -7.84 -30.77
N LEU A 3 -15.91 -8.47 -31.54
CA LEU A 3 -15.53 -9.62 -32.36
C LEU A 3 -15.21 -9.13 -33.77
N GLY A 4 -14.20 -9.73 -34.38
CA GLY A 4 -13.76 -9.41 -35.73
C GLY A 4 -13.34 -10.67 -36.51
N GLU A 5 -13.10 -10.51 -37.78
CA GLU A 5 -12.52 -11.52 -38.66
C GLU A 5 -11.18 -11.00 -39.22
N ASP A 6 -10.10 -11.76 -38.94
CA ASP A 6 -8.79 -11.51 -39.50
C ASP A 6 -7.98 -12.81 -39.42
N LEU A 7 -7.90 -13.56 -40.50
CA LEU A 7 -7.32 -14.92 -40.53
C LEU A 7 -7.99 -15.90 -39.52
N GLY A 8 -9.25 -15.66 -39.17
CA GLY A 8 -10.06 -16.38 -38.20
C GLY A 8 -10.83 -15.43 -37.29
N VAL A 9 -11.64 -15.99 -36.39
CA VAL A 9 -12.40 -15.20 -35.42
C VAL A 9 -11.44 -14.56 -34.43
N THR A 10 -11.57 -13.25 -34.21
CA THR A 10 -10.74 -12.50 -33.26
C THR A 10 -11.59 -11.85 -32.19
N LEU A 11 -11.05 -11.82 -30.97
CA LEU A 11 -11.53 -11.04 -29.83
C LEU A 11 -10.62 -9.82 -29.66
N ASN A 12 -11.17 -8.62 -29.77
CA ASN A 12 -10.41 -7.38 -29.69
C ASN A 12 -10.82 -6.58 -28.46
N PHE A 13 -9.85 -6.12 -27.67
CA PHE A 13 -10.04 -5.13 -26.63
C PHE A 13 -9.52 -3.78 -27.13
N ASP A 14 -10.45 -2.88 -27.44
CA ASP A 14 -10.11 -1.58 -27.98
C ASP A 14 -9.52 -0.62 -26.94
N THR A 15 -9.13 0.56 -27.38
CA THR A 15 -8.48 1.60 -26.55
C THR A 15 -9.34 2.09 -25.37
N LYS A 16 -10.62 1.76 -25.31
CA LYS A 16 -11.50 2.10 -24.18
C LYS A 16 -11.40 1.10 -23.03
N ASN A 17 -10.80 -0.07 -23.25
CA ASN A 17 -10.57 -1.02 -22.18
C ASN A 17 -9.27 -0.68 -21.43
N SER A 18 -9.40 0.07 -20.32
CA SER A 18 -8.26 0.54 -19.54
C SER A 18 -7.44 -0.58 -18.88
N LEU A 19 -8.04 -1.74 -18.64
CA LEU A 19 -7.35 -2.86 -17.98
C LEU A 19 -6.41 -3.59 -18.94
N ILE A 20 -6.91 -3.99 -20.11
CA ILE A 20 -6.09 -4.69 -21.11
C ILE A 20 -5.10 -3.73 -21.77
N ASN A 21 -5.55 -2.54 -22.18
CA ASN A 21 -4.70 -1.55 -22.83
C ASN A 21 -3.63 -0.95 -21.90
N TYR A 22 -3.75 -1.13 -20.59
CA TYR A 22 -2.70 -0.76 -19.64
C TYR A 22 -1.35 -1.39 -19.99
N PHE A 23 -1.35 -2.63 -20.47
CA PHE A 23 -0.14 -3.37 -20.84
C PHE A 23 0.31 -3.14 -22.29
N VAL A 24 -0.53 -2.55 -23.12
CA VAL A 24 -0.34 -2.46 -24.60
C VAL A 24 0.19 -1.11 -25.02
N HIS A 25 -0.26 -0.04 -24.40
CA HIS A 25 0.04 1.33 -24.82
C HIS A 25 1.52 1.71 -24.70
N PRO A 26 1.99 2.62 -25.56
CA PRO A 26 3.40 3.08 -25.60
C PRO A 26 3.92 3.61 -24.26
N LYS A 27 3.05 4.16 -23.44
CA LYS A 27 3.27 4.49 -22.03
C LYS A 27 1.92 4.55 -21.33
N ASN A 28 1.74 3.76 -20.30
CA ASN A 28 0.59 3.89 -19.42
C ASN A 28 0.72 5.14 -18.52
N PRO A 29 -0.35 5.53 -17.79
CA PRO A 29 -0.30 6.67 -16.87
C PRO A 29 0.82 6.60 -15.82
N ASP A 30 1.24 5.40 -15.44
CA ASP A 30 2.30 5.17 -14.45
C ASP A 30 3.71 5.13 -15.07
N ASN A 31 3.82 5.42 -16.37
CA ASN A 31 5.07 5.47 -17.12
C ASN A 31 5.85 4.13 -17.14
N ILE A 32 5.14 3.00 -17.03
CA ILE A 32 5.70 1.65 -17.04
C ILE A 32 5.77 1.13 -18.48
N GLY A 33 6.86 0.41 -18.78
CA GLY A 33 7.11 -0.14 -20.10
C GLY A 33 8.03 0.74 -20.97
N SER A 34 8.36 0.23 -22.16
CA SER A 34 9.23 0.92 -23.12
C SER A 34 8.46 1.94 -23.94
N THR A 35 9.10 3.05 -24.32
CA THR A 35 8.51 4.06 -25.21
C THR A 35 8.07 3.40 -26.54
N TYR A 36 6.83 3.61 -26.93
CA TYR A 36 6.15 3.05 -28.11
C TYR A 36 5.86 1.54 -28.09
N LYS A 37 6.26 0.81 -27.04
CA LYS A 37 6.01 -0.63 -26.93
C LYS A 37 5.17 -1.00 -25.72
N GLY A 38 5.10 -0.11 -24.71
CA GLY A 38 4.48 -0.41 -23.44
C GLY A 38 5.13 -1.61 -22.78
N MET A 39 4.33 -2.55 -22.31
CA MET A 39 4.74 -3.84 -21.76
C MET A 39 4.61 -4.98 -22.77
N GLU A 40 4.38 -4.66 -24.04
CA GLU A 40 4.19 -5.62 -25.15
C GLU A 40 3.04 -6.61 -24.90
N GLY A 41 1.99 -6.19 -24.18
CA GLY A 41 0.81 -7.02 -23.92
C GLY A 41 -0.11 -7.17 -25.11
N ASP A 42 -0.87 -8.27 -25.13
CA ASP A 42 -1.86 -8.54 -26.16
C ASP A 42 -3.16 -7.77 -25.90
N TYR A 43 -3.75 -7.21 -26.94
CA TYR A 43 -5.09 -6.60 -26.94
C TYR A 43 -6.02 -7.21 -27.97
N LYS A 44 -5.46 -7.97 -28.90
CA LYS A 44 -6.17 -8.71 -29.93
C LYS A 44 -5.76 -10.17 -29.87
N PHE A 45 -6.77 -11.03 -29.91
CA PHE A 45 -6.60 -12.46 -29.72
C PHE A 45 -7.31 -13.22 -30.85
N THR A 46 -6.65 -14.22 -31.41
CA THR A 46 -7.30 -15.20 -32.28
C THR A 46 -8.01 -16.24 -31.43
N VAL A 47 -9.27 -16.50 -31.68
CA VAL A 47 -10.03 -17.56 -31.04
C VAL A 47 -9.64 -18.89 -31.66
N MET A 48 -8.96 -19.75 -30.90
CA MET A 48 -8.45 -21.03 -31.37
C MET A 48 -9.45 -22.15 -31.16
N GLU A 49 -10.15 -22.13 -30.04
CA GLU A 49 -11.12 -23.17 -29.66
C GLU A 49 -12.19 -22.56 -28.75
N THR A 50 -13.42 -23.04 -28.87
CA THR A 50 -14.54 -22.71 -27.99
C THR A 50 -15.35 -23.94 -27.64
N SER A 51 -15.66 -24.09 -26.35
CA SER A 51 -16.56 -25.12 -25.84
C SER A 51 -17.35 -24.55 -24.64
N ALA A 52 -18.26 -25.33 -24.12
CA ALA A 52 -18.95 -24.96 -22.87
C ALA A 52 -18.00 -24.93 -21.64
N ALA A 53 -16.88 -25.65 -21.73
CA ALA A 53 -15.92 -25.77 -20.63
C ALA A 53 -14.79 -24.74 -20.70
N MET A 54 -14.43 -24.25 -21.90
CA MET A 54 -13.31 -23.34 -22.07
C MET A 54 -13.34 -22.57 -23.39
N VAL A 55 -12.62 -21.45 -23.40
CA VAL A 55 -12.24 -20.72 -24.61
C VAL A 55 -10.72 -20.63 -24.65
N VAL A 56 -10.11 -21.04 -25.75
CA VAL A 56 -8.67 -20.92 -25.97
C VAL A 56 -8.41 -19.75 -26.92
N LEU A 57 -7.64 -18.80 -26.48
CA LEU A 57 -7.24 -17.63 -27.24
C LEU A 57 -5.73 -17.67 -27.49
N ARG A 58 -5.30 -17.09 -28.62
CA ARG A 58 -3.90 -16.84 -28.91
C ARG A 58 -3.66 -15.36 -29.11
N GLY A 59 -2.77 -14.78 -28.31
CA GLY A 59 -2.37 -13.39 -28.45
C GLY A 59 -1.65 -13.11 -29.77
N ILE A 60 -1.98 -12.00 -30.41
CA ILE A 60 -1.39 -11.68 -31.74
C ILE A 60 0.02 -11.13 -31.59
N ILE A 61 0.31 -10.39 -30.50
CA ILE A 61 1.63 -9.78 -30.28
C ILE A 61 2.59 -10.81 -29.68
N THR A 62 2.18 -11.46 -28.60
CA THR A 62 3.06 -12.38 -27.84
C THR A 62 3.08 -13.79 -28.40
N GLY A 63 2.02 -14.22 -29.09
CA GLY A 63 1.79 -15.60 -29.50
C GLY A 63 1.40 -16.53 -28.35
N ASN A 64 1.25 -16.03 -27.13
CA ASN A 64 0.87 -16.79 -25.95
C ASN A 64 -0.57 -17.31 -26.05
N TYR A 65 -0.80 -18.47 -25.43
CA TYR A 65 -2.14 -19.03 -25.29
C TYR A 65 -2.76 -18.63 -23.96
N TYR A 66 -4.04 -18.28 -24.01
CA TYR A 66 -4.87 -17.90 -22.89
C TYR A 66 -6.04 -18.88 -22.83
N ILE A 67 -6.17 -19.61 -21.74
CA ILE A 67 -7.25 -20.55 -21.52
C ILE A 67 -8.23 -19.89 -20.53
N LEU A 68 -9.43 -19.59 -21.01
CA LEU A 68 -10.51 -19.01 -20.22
C LEU A 68 -11.47 -20.13 -19.83
N THR A 69 -11.70 -20.30 -18.56
CA THR A 69 -12.71 -21.23 -18.02
C THR A 69 -13.90 -20.44 -17.45
N PRO A 70 -15.15 -20.86 -17.70
CA PRO A 70 -16.29 -20.17 -17.12
C PRO A 70 -16.28 -20.30 -15.59
N VAL A 71 -16.66 -19.24 -14.93
CA VAL A 71 -16.89 -19.22 -13.48
C VAL A 71 -18.38 -19.20 -13.19
N SER A 72 -18.80 -19.69 -12.02
CA SER A 72 -20.18 -19.63 -11.59
C SER A 72 -20.69 -18.19 -11.56
N ALA A 73 -21.97 -18.00 -11.91
CA ALA A 73 -22.63 -16.71 -11.76
C ALA A 73 -22.71 -16.24 -10.29
N ASP A 74 -22.63 -17.19 -9.35
CA ASP A 74 -22.67 -16.95 -7.91
C ASP A 74 -21.26 -16.68 -7.32
N THR A 75 -20.22 -16.57 -8.17
CA THR A 75 -18.85 -16.28 -7.70
C THR A 75 -18.77 -14.89 -7.10
N ASP A 76 -18.41 -14.80 -5.82
CA ASP A 76 -18.11 -13.52 -5.16
C ASP A 76 -16.70 -13.04 -5.53
N TRP A 77 -16.63 -12.21 -6.56
CA TRP A 77 -15.38 -11.60 -7.01
C TRP A 77 -14.74 -10.70 -5.97
N SER A 78 -15.54 -10.12 -5.04
CA SER A 78 -15.02 -9.24 -4.00
C SER A 78 -14.22 -10.04 -2.98
N GLU A 79 -14.74 -11.21 -2.57
CA GLU A 79 -14.06 -12.15 -1.68
C GLU A 79 -12.77 -12.70 -2.31
N ASP A 80 -12.85 -13.11 -3.59
CA ASP A 80 -11.69 -13.59 -4.32
C ASP A 80 -10.58 -12.54 -4.41
N LEU A 81 -10.91 -11.32 -4.83
CA LEU A 81 -9.97 -10.21 -4.93
C LEU A 81 -9.37 -9.83 -3.57
N GLU A 82 -10.15 -9.92 -2.51
CA GLU A 82 -9.65 -9.68 -1.16
C GLU A 82 -8.67 -10.77 -0.73
N THR A 83 -8.95 -12.03 -1.03
CA THR A 83 -8.02 -13.14 -0.77
C THR A 83 -6.70 -12.95 -1.50
N TYR A 84 -6.72 -12.60 -2.81
CA TYR A 84 -5.48 -12.32 -3.55
C TYR A 84 -4.71 -11.13 -2.99
N ARG A 85 -5.41 -10.08 -2.58
CA ARG A 85 -4.79 -8.92 -1.93
C ARG A 85 -4.15 -9.30 -0.60
N ASN A 86 -4.84 -10.10 0.21
CA ASN A 86 -4.33 -10.58 1.48
C ASN A 86 -3.07 -11.44 1.30
N ASN A 87 -3.08 -12.36 0.32
CA ASN A 87 -1.89 -13.16 -0.01
C ASN A 87 -0.73 -12.27 -0.47
N ALA A 88 -1.00 -11.21 -1.26
CA ALA A 88 0.02 -10.26 -1.68
C ALA A 88 0.61 -9.47 -0.50
N GLU A 89 -0.23 -9.10 0.45
CA GLU A 89 0.19 -8.41 1.67
C GLU A 89 1.01 -9.33 2.59
N ASP A 90 0.64 -10.61 2.70
CA ASP A 90 1.37 -11.58 3.49
C ASP A 90 2.76 -11.91 2.94
N MET A 91 2.97 -11.67 1.64
CA MET A 91 4.24 -11.80 0.94
C MET A 91 4.97 -10.46 0.71
N SER A 92 4.96 -9.55 1.64
CA SER A 92 5.60 -8.23 1.47
C SER A 92 6.99 -8.12 2.10
N PHE A 93 7.71 -9.22 2.24
CA PHE A 93 9.10 -9.24 2.65
C PHE A 93 10.03 -9.07 1.44
N ASN A 94 11.21 -8.49 1.65
CA ASN A 94 12.22 -8.35 0.62
C ASN A 94 13.09 -9.61 0.46
N THR A 95 13.21 -10.41 1.53
CA THR A 95 14.05 -11.60 1.59
C THR A 95 13.22 -12.82 1.99
N TYR A 96 13.58 -13.96 1.43
CA TYR A 96 12.98 -15.26 1.69
C TYR A 96 14.04 -16.35 1.69
N SER A 97 13.67 -17.53 2.19
CA SER A 97 14.48 -18.73 2.07
C SER A 97 13.69 -19.82 1.32
N PHE A 98 14.31 -20.40 0.32
CA PHE A 98 13.81 -21.59 -0.35
C PHE A 98 14.44 -22.80 0.30
N VAL A 99 13.64 -23.64 0.93
CA VAL A 99 14.10 -24.88 1.56
C VAL A 99 13.66 -26.05 0.67
N VAL A 100 14.65 -26.71 0.08
CA VAL A 100 14.44 -27.84 -0.82
C VAL A 100 15.20 -29.03 -0.27
N LYS A 101 14.49 -30.11 0.10
CA LYS A 101 15.05 -31.19 0.90
C LYS A 101 15.69 -30.60 2.19
N ASP A 102 16.95 -30.84 2.40
CA ASP A 102 17.71 -30.40 3.59
C ASP A 102 18.57 -29.15 3.30
N LYS A 103 18.41 -28.50 2.13
CA LYS A 103 19.19 -27.32 1.73
C LYS A 103 18.37 -26.06 1.75
N THR A 104 19.00 -24.97 2.18
CA THR A 104 18.40 -23.64 2.23
C THR A 104 19.10 -22.71 1.23
N TYR A 105 18.32 -22.05 0.40
CA TYR A 105 18.76 -21.09 -0.62
C TYR A 105 18.18 -19.73 -0.29
N SER A 106 19.02 -18.69 -0.27
CA SER A 106 18.56 -17.32 -0.09
C SER A 106 17.84 -16.81 -1.34
N ALA A 107 16.77 -16.08 -1.16
CA ALA A 107 16.00 -15.47 -2.24
C ALA A 107 15.62 -14.02 -1.92
N THR A 108 15.55 -13.19 -2.95
CA THR A 108 14.99 -11.84 -2.86
C THR A 108 13.73 -11.76 -3.69
N LEU A 109 12.76 -10.96 -3.25
CA LEU A 109 11.50 -10.75 -3.96
C LEU A 109 11.44 -9.34 -4.53
N THR A 110 11.23 -9.22 -5.82
CA THR A 110 11.00 -7.94 -6.49
C THR A 110 9.92 -8.11 -7.57
N ASN A 111 8.87 -7.31 -7.52
CA ASN A 111 7.79 -7.30 -8.53
C ASN A 111 7.22 -8.70 -8.87
N ARG A 112 6.88 -9.47 -7.86
CA ARG A 112 6.36 -10.85 -7.99
C ARG A 112 7.32 -11.81 -8.72
N ARG A 113 8.61 -11.62 -8.51
CA ARG A 113 9.64 -12.51 -9.03
C ARG A 113 10.68 -12.76 -7.95
N PHE A 114 10.83 -14.00 -7.56
CA PHE A 114 11.95 -14.42 -6.74
C PHE A 114 13.23 -14.51 -7.56
N ALA A 115 14.33 -14.07 -6.97
CA ALA A 115 15.68 -14.35 -7.44
C ALA A 115 16.34 -15.24 -6.39
N VAL A 116 16.42 -16.52 -6.67
CA VAL A 116 16.93 -17.56 -5.76
C VAL A 116 18.39 -17.82 -6.06
N LYS A 117 19.28 -17.57 -5.10
CA LYS A 117 20.71 -17.83 -5.23
C LYS A 117 20.98 -19.32 -4.99
N ILE A 118 21.39 -20.03 -6.03
CA ILE A 118 21.78 -21.44 -5.93
C ILE A 118 23.25 -21.55 -5.48
N ASP A 119 24.10 -20.71 -6.05
CA ASP A 119 25.52 -20.56 -5.71
C ASP A 119 26.01 -19.14 -6.02
N SER A 120 27.32 -18.90 -6.02
CA SER A 120 27.91 -17.60 -6.30
C SER A 120 27.67 -17.08 -7.74
N GLU A 121 27.43 -17.97 -8.69
CA GLU A 121 27.31 -17.67 -10.12
C GLU A 121 25.89 -17.90 -10.65
N THR A 122 25.12 -18.77 -10.02
CA THR A 122 23.82 -19.23 -10.49
C THR A 122 22.67 -18.62 -9.70
N THR A 123 21.78 -17.94 -10.40
CA THR A 123 20.52 -17.44 -9.83
C THR A 123 19.35 -17.97 -10.65
N VAL A 124 18.39 -18.59 -9.99
CA VAL A 124 17.12 -19.02 -10.58
C VAL A 124 16.07 -17.96 -10.37
N TYR A 125 15.40 -17.54 -11.44
CA TYR A 125 14.32 -16.58 -11.40
C TYR A 125 12.96 -17.28 -11.44
N ALA A 126 12.12 -17.02 -10.47
CA ALA A 126 10.79 -17.64 -10.32
C ALA A 126 9.69 -16.56 -10.27
N PRO A 127 9.22 -16.07 -11.43
CA PRO A 127 8.06 -15.18 -11.48
C PRO A 127 6.78 -15.97 -11.17
N PHE A 128 5.83 -15.31 -10.47
CA PHE A 128 4.62 -15.96 -9.99
C PHE A 128 3.39 -15.08 -10.04
N ILE A 129 2.23 -15.71 -9.90
CA ILE A 129 0.95 -15.09 -9.63
C ILE A 129 0.43 -15.51 -8.24
N TYR A 130 -0.39 -14.67 -7.62
CA TYR A 130 -1.16 -15.07 -6.47
C TYR A 130 -2.33 -15.96 -6.88
N THR A 131 -2.64 -16.96 -6.07
CA THR A 131 -3.81 -17.83 -6.19
C THR A 131 -4.62 -17.77 -4.89
N LYS A 132 -5.82 -18.33 -4.87
CA LYS A 132 -6.60 -18.41 -3.62
C LYS A 132 -5.87 -19.20 -2.52
N ALA A 133 -5.13 -20.23 -2.91
CA ALA A 133 -4.41 -21.09 -1.96
C ALA A 133 -3.04 -20.53 -1.54
N GLY A 134 -2.45 -19.64 -2.34
CA GLY A 134 -1.09 -19.16 -2.12
C GLY A 134 -0.50 -18.52 -3.38
N ILE A 135 0.51 -19.14 -4.00
CA ILE A 135 1.13 -18.67 -5.25
C ILE A 135 1.31 -19.80 -6.27
N SER A 136 1.44 -19.42 -7.53
CA SER A 136 1.82 -20.34 -8.63
C SER A 136 2.90 -19.69 -9.49
N PHE A 137 4.03 -20.38 -9.71
CA PHE A 137 5.04 -19.95 -10.68
C PHE A 137 4.47 -20.00 -12.09
N TYR A 138 4.88 -19.09 -12.97
CA TYR A 138 4.45 -19.09 -14.37
C TYR A 138 4.86 -20.35 -15.10
N MET A 139 5.98 -20.93 -14.72
CA MET A 139 6.50 -22.21 -15.22
C MET A 139 7.04 -23.02 -14.04
N PRO A 140 7.02 -24.35 -14.12
CA PRO A 140 7.68 -25.17 -13.11
C PRO A 140 9.13 -24.74 -12.91
N VAL A 141 9.55 -24.62 -11.68
CA VAL A 141 10.91 -24.22 -11.28
C VAL A 141 11.60 -25.43 -10.65
N GLU A 142 12.79 -25.75 -11.17
CA GLU A 142 13.62 -26.84 -10.64
C GLU A 142 14.76 -26.27 -9.80
N ILE A 143 14.89 -26.77 -8.57
CA ILE A 143 16.00 -26.48 -7.65
C ILE A 143 16.42 -27.82 -7.03
N ASP A 144 17.70 -28.13 -7.10
CA ASP A 144 18.31 -29.36 -6.54
C ASP A 144 17.61 -30.67 -6.99
N GLY A 145 17.14 -30.68 -8.25
CA GLY A 145 16.43 -31.81 -8.83
C GLY A 145 14.98 -31.98 -8.34
N VAL A 146 14.43 -31.00 -7.63
CA VAL A 146 13.02 -30.93 -7.23
C VAL A 146 12.34 -29.84 -8.05
N THR A 147 11.27 -30.21 -8.74
CA THR A 147 10.46 -29.30 -9.56
C THR A 147 9.16 -28.98 -8.83
N ALA A 148 8.85 -27.70 -8.66
CA ALA A 148 7.60 -27.23 -8.07
C ALA A 148 7.01 -26.07 -8.86
N GLN A 149 5.70 -25.89 -8.80
CA GLN A 149 4.98 -24.80 -9.45
C GLN A 149 3.95 -24.15 -8.54
N ASN A 150 3.13 -24.95 -7.85
CA ASN A 150 2.01 -24.45 -7.04
C ASN A 150 2.35 -24.58 -5.56
N PHE A 151 2.13 -23.51 -4.83
CA PHE A 151 2.39 -23.44 -3.40
C PHE A 151 1.14 -23.02 -2.66
N THR A 152 0.84 -23.72 -1.59
CA THR A 152 -0.22 -23.39 -0.65
C THR A 152 0.37 -22.67 0.53
N PHE A 153 -0.23 -21.55 0.94
CA PHE A 153 0.16 -20.85 2.15
C PHE A 153 -0.23 -21.69 3.38
N VAL A 154 0.75 -21.92 4.24
CA VAL A 154 0.57 -22.65 5.50
C VAL A 154 1.33 -21.89 6.58
N ASP A 155 0.60 -21.25 7.49
CA ASP A 155 1.13 -20.41 8.55
C ASP A 155 2.15 -19.37 8.06
N ASP A 156 3.43 -19.55 8.35
CA ASP A 156 4.50 -18.61 8.03
C ASP A 156 5.28 -18.96 6.75
N TYR A 157 4.82 -19.94 5.95
CA TYR A 157 5.53 -20.34 4.73
C TYR A 157 4.62 -20.82 3.61
N TYR A 158 5.13 -20.78 2.37
CA TYR A 158 4.50 -21.42 1.22
C TYR A 158 5.11 -22.81 1.02
N PHE A 159 4.25 -23.80 0.82
CA PHE A 159 4.66 -25.19 0.76
C PHE A 159 4.11 -25.87 -0.52
N ALA A 160 4.97 -26.68 -1.16
CA ALA A 160 4.56 -27.63 -2.15
C ALA A 160 5.26 -28.97 -1.89
N GLU A 161 4.51 -30.05 -1.81
CA GLU A 161 5.06 -31.40 -1.73
C GLU A 161 5.17 -31.99 -3.14
N VAL A 162 6.37 -32.42 -3.53
CA VAL A 162 6.65 -32.98 -4.84
C VAL A 162 7.40 -34.29 -4.68
N ASN A 163 6.85 -35.40 -5.16
CA ASN A 163 7.46 -36.72 -5.17
C ASN A 163 8.02 -37.15 -3.80
N GLY A 164 7.36 -36.79 -2.71
CA GLY A 164 7.81 -37.10 -1.37
C GLY A 164 8.97 -36.24 -0.84
N ALA A 165 9.33 -35.17 -1.56
CA ALA A 165 10.32 -34.19 -1.11
C ALA A 165 9.66 -32.86 -0.78
N ASP A 166 10.04 -32.25 0.32
CA ASP A 166 9.58 -30.91 0.72
C ASP A 166 10.23 -29.83 -0.15
N PHE A 167 9.41 -28.93 -0.67
CA PHE A 167 9.85 -27.66 -1.25
C PHE A 167 9.07 -26.54 -0.58
N LYS A 168 9.75 -25.71 0.24
CA LYS A 168 9.14 -24.64 1.03
C LYS A 168 9.71 -23.30 0.63
N ILE A 169 8.87 -22.28 0.65
CA ILE A 169 9.27 -20.89 0.57
C ILE A 169 8.98 -20.28 1.94
N MET A 170 10.04 -20.07 2.71
CA MET A 170 9.95 -19.57 4.07
C MET A 170 10.03 -18.05 4.09
N THR A 171 9.13 -17.42 4.80
CA THR A 171 9.25 -16.01 5.18
C THR A 171 10.40 -15.85 6.19
N PRO A 172 10.96 -14.63 6.36
CA PRO A 172 11.87 -14.36 7.47
C PRO A 172 11.20 -14.72 8.81
N GLU A 173 11.96 -15.34 9.72
CA GLU A 173 11.46 -15.55 11.06
C GLU A 173 11.15 -14.21 11.73
N PRO A 174 9.94 -14.03 12.31
CA PRO A 174 9.59 -12.81 12.99
C PRO A 174 10.47 -12.63 14.23
N VAL A 175 11.13 -11.50 14.34
CA VAL A 175 11.78 -11.08 15.59
C VAL A 175 10.67 -10.70 16.55
N ARG A 176 10.62 -11.33 17.73
CA ARG A 176 9.59 -11.08 18.74
C ARG A 176 10.21 -10.53 20.02
N SER A 177 9.49 -9.64 20.66
CA SER A 177 9.81 -9.10 21.98
C SER A 177 8.56 -9.09 22.85
N ASP A 178 8.78 -9.18 24.17
CA ASP A 178 7.74 -9.06 25.19
C ASP A 178 7.60 -7.61 25.72
N ILE A 179 8.24 -6.64 25.08
CA ILE A 179 8.11 -5.23 25.44
C ILE A 179 6.66 -4.79 25.33
N THR A 180 6.18 -4.10 26.36
CA THR A 180 4.83 -3.49 26.40
C THR A 180 4.93 -1.99 26.59
N PHE A 181 3.86 -1.27 26.28
CA PHE A 181 3.84 0.20 26.27
C PHE A 181 2.65 0.73 27.05
N GLU A 182 2.90 1.65 27.97
CA GLU A 182 1.89 2.55 28.49
C GLU A 182 1.89 3.83 27.65
N VAL A 183 0.80 4.07 26.92
CA VAL A 183 0.67 5.21 25.99
C VAL A 183 -0.37 6.17 26.52
N THR A 184 -0.02 7.44 26.67
CA THR A 184 -0.94 8.49 27.11
C THR A 184 -0.87 9.73 26.23
N VAL A 185 -1.98 10.44 26.15
CA VAL A 185 -2.09 11.74 25.49
C VAL A 185 -2.71 12.73 26.47
N PRO A 186 -1.89 13.44 27.26
CA PRO A 186 -2.40 14.37 28.28
C PRO A 186 -3.19 15.52 27.65
N ASP A 187 -4.42 15.75 28.13
CA ASP A 187 -5.28 16.83 27.60
C ASP A 187 -4.62 18.21 27.74
N ALA A 188 -3.86 18.43 28.80
CA ALA A 188 -3.14 19.69 29.03
C ALA A 188 -2.07 20.02 27.96
N THR A 189 -1.64 19.04 27.19
CA THR A 189 -0.62 19.20 26.14
C THR A 189 -1.21 19.35 24.75
N LYS A 190 -2.50 19.13 24.59
CA LYS A 190 -3.20 19.30 23.31
C LYS A 190 -3.33 20.78 22.96
N THR A 191 -3.08 21.09 21.71
CA THR A 191 -3.35 22.42 21.15
C THR A 191 -4.20 22.26 19.87
N TYR A 192 -4.61 23.37 19.28
CA TYR A 192 -5.37 23.30 18.03
C TYR A 192 -4.58 22.70 16.84
N ASN A 193 -3.26 22.64 16.95
CA ASN A 193 -2.37 22.18 15.88
C ASN A 193 -1.27 21.22 16.33
N SER A 194 -1.32 20.72 17.56
CA SER A 194 -0.36 19.74 18.05
C SER A 194 -0.95 18.78 19.07
N VAL A 195 -0.39 17.60 19.11
CA VAL A 195 -0.68 16.56 20.08
C VAL A 195 0.64 16.01 20.61
N THR A 196 0.74 15.85 21.92
CA THR A 196 1.87 15.20 22.57
C THR A 196 1.48 13.80 23.02
N VAL A 197 2.24 12.82 22.58
CA VAL A 197 2.11 11.41 22.98
C VAL A 197 3.25 11.08 23.92
N ASN A 198 2.91 10.59 25.12
CA ASN A 198 3.88 10.07 26.07
C ASN A 198 3.85 8.54 26.03
N THR A 199 5.00 7.92 25.95
CA THR A 199 5.14 6.47 25.93
C THR A 199 6.14 6.05 27.01
N VAL A 200 5.72 5.08 27.82
CA VAL A 200 6.58 4.43 28.82
C VAL A 200 6.66 2.95 28.48
N PRO A 201 7.79 2.47 27.93
CA PRO A 201 7.98 1.06 27.64
C PRO A 201 8.32 0.29 28.92
N SER A 202 8.10 -1.03 28.91
CA SER A 202 8.46 -1.93 30.02
C SER A 202 9.97 -2.14 30.15
N THR A 203 10.76 -1.74 29.17
CA THR A 203 12.23 -1.81 29.16
C THR A 203 12.83 -0.59 28.43
N ASP A 204 14.00 -0.14 28.87
CA ASP A 204 14.69 1.01 28.29
C ASP A 204 15.74 0.61 27.22
N THR A 205 15.88 -0.67 26.93
CA THR A 205 16.96 -1.19 26.08
C THR A 205 16.53 -1.44 24.64
N GLU A 206 15.24 -1.62 24.40
CA GLU A 206 14.71 -1.95 23.09
C GLU A 206 14.21 -0.69 22.36
N TYR A 207 14.30 -0.73 21.03
CA TYR A 207 13.72 0.32 20.18
C TYR A 207 12.22 0.16 20.06
N TYR A 208 11.54 1.28 19.90
CA TYR A 208 10.14 1.31 19.52
C TYR A 208 9.83 2.51 18.58
N TYR A 209 8.82 2.33 17.75
CA TYR A 209 8.23 3.39 16.95
C TYR A 209 7.09 4.05 17.73
N MET A 210 6.95 5.36 17.57
CA MET A 210 5.82 6.15 18.09
C MET A 210 5.37 7.14 17.02
N GLY A 211 4.07 7.17 16.72
CA GLY A 211 3.51 8.05 15.71
C GLY A 211 2.04 8.34 15.90
N LEU A 212 1.51 9.24 15.09
CA LEU A 212 0.09 9.59 15.01
C LEU A 212 -0.37 9.41 13.56
N MET A 213 -1.52 8.77 13.37
CA MET A 213 -2.13 8.61 12.06
C MET A 213 -3.63 8.87 12.10
N LEU A 214 -4.25 9.09 10.95
CA LEU A 214 -5.69 9.22 10.85
C LEU A 214 -6.36 7.89 11.26
N LYS A 215 -7.41 7.97 12.09
CA LYS A 215 -8.18 6.80 12.50
C LYS A 215 -8.77 6.05 11.30
N SER A 216 -9.22 6.80 10.29
CA SER A 216 -9.73 6.20 9.05
C SER A 216 -8.67 5.41 8.25
N GLU A 217 -7.41 5.80 8.31
CA GLU A 217 -6.31 5.06 7.67
C GLU A 217 -5.91 3.84 8.51
N PHE A 218 -5.95 3.97 9.84
CA PHE A 218 -5.70 2.88 10.78
C PHE A 218 -6.74 1.76 10.63
N GLU A 219 -8.03 2.11 10.60
CA GLU A 219 -9.13 1.16 10.50
C GLU A 219 -9.31 0.55 9.09
N ALA A 220 -8.80 1.22 8.05
CA ALA A 220 -8.89 0.75 6.67
C ALA A 220 -7.93 -0.40 6.33
N GLN A 221 -6.99 -0.73 7.21
CA GLN A 221 -5.93 -1.69 6.95
C GLN A 221 -5.86 -2.76 8.02
N ARG A 222 -5.44 -3.97 7.64
CA ARG A 222 -5.06 -5.01 8.60
C ARG A 222 -3.78 -4.59 9.33
N GLU A 223 -3.68 -4.94 10.60
CA GLU A 223 -2.51 -4.59 11.44
C GLU A 223 -1.18 -5.01 10.79
N LYS A 224 -1.10 -6.22 10.25
CA LYS A 224 0.10 -6.72 9.57
C LYS A 224 0.53 -5.79 8.42
N LYS A 225 -0.41 -5.37 7.58
CA LYS A 225 -0.15 -4.44 6.47
C LYS A 225 0.30 -3.07 6.97
N LEU A 226 -0.33 -2.58 8.01
CA LEU A 226 0.03 -1.30 8.61
C LEU A 226 1.45 -1.34 9.17
N LEU A 227 1.82 -2.37 9.94
CA LEU A 227 3.18 -2.58 10.43
C LEU A 227 4.18 -2.62 9.28
N GLN A 228 3.90 -3.37 8.21
CA GLN A 228 4.77 -3.47 7.03
C GLN A 228 4.96 -2.11 6.34
N SER A 229 3.88 -1.33 6.21
CA SER A 229 3.93 0.01 5.61
C SER A 229 4.78 0.98 6.45
N LEU A 230 4.57 0.99 7.77
CA LEU A 230 5.32 1.85 8.69
C LEU A 230 6.81 1.47 8.73
N VAL A 231 7.10 0.18 8.88
CA VAL A 231 8.47 -0.34 8.85
C VAL A 231 9.12 -0.12 7.48
N GLY A 232 8.38 -0.28 6.38
CA GLY A 232 8.86 0.03 5.03
C GLY A 232 9.27 1.49 4.87
N THR A 233 8.51 2.41 5.46
CA THR A 233 8.86 3.84 5.49
C THR A 233 10.13 4.11 6.28
N LEU A 234 10.32 3.44 7.42
CA LEU A 234 11.55 3.54 8.21
C LEU A 234 12.75 3.01 7.42
N ASN A 235 12.61 1.84 6.80
CA ASN A 235 13.66 1.23 5.98
C ASN A 235 14.00 2.02 4.72
N GLY A 236 13.08 2.83 4.21
CA GLY A 236 13.34 3.76 3.11
C GLY A 236 14.41 4.83 3.42
N ASN A 237 14.78 5.00 4.69
CA ASN A 237 15.85 5.91 5.12
C ASN A 237 17.23 5.22 5.16
N ILE A 238 17.30 3.90 4.97
CA ILE A 238 18.56 3.15 4.98
C ILE A 238 19.11 3.16 3.55
N GLY A 239 20.19 3.90 3.33
CA GLY A 239 20.91 3.96 2.05
C GLY A 239 21.94 2.83 1.90
N ALA A 240 22.48 2.71 0.69
CA ALA A 240 23.53 1.74 0.42
C ALA A 240 24.83 2.13 1.19
N GLY A 241 25.25 1.26 2.10
CA GLY A 241 26.44 1.47 2.92
C GLY A 241 26.20 2.16 4.27
N ASP A 242 24.97 2.52 4.58
CA ASP A 242 24.60 3.04 5.90
C ASP A 242 24.65 1.92 6.96
N ASP A 243 24.87 2.32 8.20
CA ASP A 243 24.70 1.45 9.36
C ASP A 243 23.22 1.44 9.80
N PRO A 244 22.50 0.32 9.65
CA PRO A 244 21.08 0.24 10.01
C PRO A 244 20.82 0.52 11.50
N GLU A 245 21.75 0.19 12.40
CA GLU A 245 21.64 0.49 13.83
C GLU A 245 21.70 1.99 14.09
N ALA A 246 22.60 2.72 13.40
CA ALA A 246 22.69 4.17 13.52
C ALA A 246 21.44 4.86 12.99
N ILE A 247 20.87 4.36 11.89
CA ILE A 247 19.60 4.86 11.32
C ILE A 247 18.45 4.57 12.29
N ALA A 248 18.34 3.35 12.82
CA ALA A 248 17.32 2.99 13.81
C ALA A 248 17.41 3.88 15.06
N ALA A 249 18.62 4.14 15.57
CA ALA A 249 18.85 5.02 16.72
C ALA A 249 18.43 6.47 16.45
N SER A 250 18.41 6.91 15.19
CA SER A 250 17.99 8.28 14.80
C SER A 250 16.50 8.43 14.58
N LEU A 251 15.78 7.35 14.27
CA LEU A 251 14.37 7.36 13.90
C LEU A 251 13.43 6.78 14.96
N LEU A 252 13.95 5.96 15.86
CA LEU A 252 13.20 5.22 16.86
C LEU A 252 13.51 5.72 18.27
N HIS A 253 12.66 5.35 19.20
CA HIS A 253 12.75 5.75 20.60
C HIS A 253 13.29 4.59 21.47
N LYS A 254 13.87 4.93 22.62
CA LYS A 254 14.25 4.00 23.70
C LYS A 254 13.90 4.62 25.05
N GLY A 255 13.45 3.78 26.00
CA GLY A 255 13.04 4.26 27.32
C GLY A 255 11.80 5.16 27.26
N ALA A 256 11.45 5.77 28.37
CA ALA A 256 10.32 6.69 28.41
C ALA A 256 10.59 7.93 27.55
N ASP A 257 9.68 8.26 26.64
CA ASP A 257 9.84 9.39 25.74
C ASP A 257 8.50 10.09 25.46
N THR A 258 8.61 11.33 24.97
CA THR A 258 7.51 12.19 24.67
C THR A 258 7.67 12.76 23.25
N TYR A 259 6.69 12.50 22.39
CA TYR A 259 6.72 12.95 21.02
C TYR A 259 5.58 13.93 20.73
N THR A 260 5.92 15.12 20.26
CA THR A 260 4.93 16.14 19.87
C THR A 260 4.77 16.16 18.36
N LEU A 261 3.57 15.82 17.92
CA LEU A 261 3.16 15.85 16.52
C LEU A 261 2.45 17.15 16.19
N ASN A 262 2.92 17.85 15.16
CA ASN A 262 2.39 19.15 14.76
C ASN A 262 1.32 19.01 13.66
N TYR A 263 0.39 19.95 13.63
CA TYR A 263 -0.63 20.13 12.60
C TYR A 263 -1.69 19.03 12.44
N PRO A 264 -2.11 18.30 13.48
CA PRO A 264 -3.32 17.51 13.36
C PRO A 264 -4.53 18.44 13.11
N SER A 265 -5.56 17.90 12.47
CA SER A 265 -6.82 18.62 12.30
C SER A 265 -7.76 18.30 13.45
N PHE A 266 -8.32 19.30 14.10
CA PHE A 266 -9.31 19.08 15.16
C PHE A 266 -10.71 18.62 14.64
N TYR A 267 -10.85 18.43 13.34
CA TYR A 267 -12.03 17.81 12.71
C TYR A 267 -11.83 16.35 12.35
N ASP A 268 -10.63 15.82 12.52
CA ASP A 268 -10.31 14.43 12.26
C ASP A 268 -10.08 13.69 13.59
N GLU A 269 -10.36 12.42 13.60
CA GLU A 269 -9.96 11.52 14.67
C GLU A 269 -8.62 10.87 14.33
N TYR A 270 -7.77 10.72 15.33
CA TYR A 270 -6.44 10.16 15.19
C TYR A 270 -6.27 8.94 16.09
N VAL A 271 -5.25 8.18 15.81
CA VAL A 271 -4.77 7.08 16.66
C VAL A 271 -3.28 7.26 16.85
N ALA A 272 -2.86 7.34 18.12
CA ALA A 272 -1.46 7.17 18.47
C ALA A 272 -1.12 5.69 18.32
N VAL A 273 -0.03 5.37 17.61
CA VAL A 273 0.43 4.01 17.32
C VAL A 273 1.84 3.83 17.85
N VAL A 274 2.06 2.77 18.62
CA VAL A 274 3.35 2.43 19.21
C VAL A 274 3.59 0.94 19.02
N PHE A 275 4.78 0.54 18.60
CA PHE A 275 5.16 -0.87 18.50
C PHE A 275 6.68 -1.05 18.65
N GLY A 276 7.09 -2.19 19.17
CA GLY A 276 8.50 -2.54 19.33
C GLY A 276 9.20 -2.74 17.99
N CYS A 277 10.47 -2.36 17.94
CA CYS A 277 11.33 -2.48 16.77
C CYS A 277 12.68 -3.09 17.13
N ALA A 278 13.32 -3.74 16.16
CA ALA A 278 14.71 -4.17 16.21
C ALA A 278 15.37 -4.04 14.84
N VAL A 279 16.69 -4.08 14.80
CA VAL A 279 17.42 -4.27 13.54
C VAL A 279 17.72 -5.75 13.36
N SER A 280 17.32 -6.31 12.23
CA SER A 280 17.57 -7.70 11.86
C SER A 280 17.94 -7.80 10.39
N ASN A 281 19.01 -8.51 10.07
CA ASN A 281 19.51 -8.71 8.70
C ASN A 281 19.67 -7.41 7.89
N GLY A 282 20.05 -6.31 8.57
CA GLY A 282 20.27 -5.01 7.92
C GLY A 282 19.01 -4.17 7.72
N PHE A 283 17.87 -4.57 8.28
CA PHE A 283 16.59 -3.87 8.18
C PHE A 283 15.96 -3.65 9.55
N ILE A 284 15.21 -2.56 9.68
CA ILE A 284 14.31 -2.36 10.82
C ILE A 284 13.11 -3.29 10.65
N VAL A 285 12.76 -4.02 11.70
CA VAL A 285 11.62 -4.93 11.75
C VAL A 285 10.75 -4.63 12.97
N SER A 286 9.44 -4.89 12.87
CA SER A 286 8.55 -4.83 14.04
C SER A 286 8.74 -6.06 14.92
N THR A 287 8.70 -5.89 16.24
CA THR A 287 8.88 -6.99 17.21
C THR A 287 7.64 -7.27 18.04
N THR A 288 6.65 -6.36 18.03
CA THR A 288 5.37 -6.50 18.74
C THR A 288 4.19 -6.14 17.85
N PRO A 289 2.96 -6.55 18.21
CA PRO A 289 1.73 -5.93 17.72
C PRO A 289 1.69 -4.43 18.00
N ILE A 290 0.73 -3.73 17.40
CA ILE A 290 0.50 -2.30 17.62
C ILE A 290 -0.23 -2.08 18.94
N THR A 291 0.34 -1.29 19.83
CA THR A 291 -0.38 -0.64 20.93
C THR A 291 -0.95 0.67 20.39
N SER A 292 -2.26 0.85 20.48
CA SER A 292 -2.94 2.02 19.91
C SER A 292 -3.78 2.76 20.94
N LEU A 293 -3.85 4.09 20.81
CA LEU A 293 -4.68 4.97 21.65
C LEU A 293 -5.44 5.96 20.77
N PRO A 294 -6.79 5.97 20.78
CA PRO A 294 -7.57 6.97 20.06
C PRO A 294 -7.31 8.39 20.58
N VAL A 295 -7.17 9.33 19.66
CA VAL A 295 -6.90 10.74 19.97
C VAL A 295 -7.85 11.62 19.18
N SER A 296 -8.49 12.57 19.86
CA SER A 296 -9.28 13.62 19.26
C SER A 296 -8.77 15.00 19.67
N ILE A 297 -8.91 15.97 18.76
CA ILE A 297 -8.57 17.37 19.02
C ILE A 297 -9.82 18.19 18.83
N ASP A 298 -10.08 19.08 19.79
CA ASP A 298 -11.29 19.90 19.83
C ASP A 298 -11.03 21.28 19.22
N ALA A 299 -12.01 21.78 18.46
CA ALA A 299 -12.02 23.13 17.93
C ALA A 299 -12.00 24.23 19.03
N SER A 300 -12.44 23.92 20.25
CA SER A 300 -12.36 24.84 21.38
C SER A 300 -10.93 25.22 21.79
N LEU A 301 -9.95 24.40 21.36
CA LEU A 301 -8.52 24.68 21.58
C LEU A 301 -7.95 25.77 20.66
N LEU A 302 -8.73 26.30 19.70
CA LEU A 302 -8.29 27.43 18.90
C LEU A 302 -8.02 28.65 19.80
N PRO A 303 -6.94 29.40 19.53
CA PRO A 303 -6.65 30.61 20.31
C PRO A 303 -7.82 31.59 20.31
N ASP A 304 -8.10 32.22 21.46
CA ASP A 304 -9.18 33.18 21.63
C ASP A 304 -9.02 34.43 20.75
N ASN A 305 -7.79 34.80 20.45
CA ASN A 305 -7.45 35.92 19.56
C ASN A 305 -7.58 35.59 18.07
N THR A 306 -8.09 34.41 17.71
CA THR A 306 -8.33 34.06 16.31
C THR A 306 -9.42 34.96 15.74
N ASP A 307 -9.10 35.65 14.61
CA ASP A 307 -10.05 36.53 13.89
C ASP A 307 -11.37 35.78 13.63
N PRO A 308 -12.54 36.30 14.01
CA PRO A 308 -13.83 35.67 13.79
C PRO A 308 -14.11 35.41 12.31
N LEU A 309 -13.64 36.25 11.38
CA LEU A 309 -13.79 36.07 9.94
C LEU A 309 -12.91 34.89 9.45
N TYR A 310 -11.71 34.74 10.01
CA TYR A 310 -10.87 33.58 9.77
C TYR A 310 -11.51 32.30 10.31
N LYS A 311 -11.97 32.29 11.55
CA LYS A 311 -12.67 31.16 12.18
C LYS A 311 -13.88 30.66 11.36
N ARG A 312 -14.60 31.58 10.73
CA ARG A 312 -15.82 31.31 9.97
C ARG A 312 -15.61 30.27 8.86
N TRP A 313 -14.44 30.21 8.29
CA TRP A 313 -14.12 29.31 7.17
C TRP A 313 -13.64 27.93 7.61
N LEU A 314 -13.29 27.75 8.88
CA LEU A 314 -12.85 26.46 9.39
C LEU A 314 -14.01 25.46 9.48
N GLY A 315 -13.72 24.18 9.22
CA GLY A 315 -14.69 23.11 9.35
C GLY A 315 -14.97 22.35 8.06
N LYS A 316 -16.05 21.59 8.07
CA LYS A 316 -16.51 20.77 6.92
C LYS A 316 -17.40 21.64 6.02
N TRP A 317 -17.11 21.60 4.73
CA TRP A 317 -17.85 22.36 3.72
C TRP A 317 -18.27 21.45 2.59
N ARG A 318 -19.48 21.70 2.08
CA ARG A 318 -19.94 21.11 0.81
C ARG A 318 -19.68 22.11 -0.30
N VAL A 319 -18.89 21.71 -1.28
CA VAL A 319 -18.55 22.51 -2.44
C VAL A 319 -19.34 21.99 -3.64
N THR A 320 -20.01 22.91 -4.36
CA THR A 320 -20.65 22.58 -5.64
C THR A 320 -19.94 23.36 -6.72
N SER A 321 -19.31 22.66 -7.67
CA SER A 321 -18.73 23.25 -8.86
C SER A 321 -19.83 23.48 -9.89
N THR A 322 -19.94 24.69 -10.41
CA THR A 322 -20.91 25.04 -11.47
C THR A 322 -20.38 24.81 -12.88
N THR A 323 -19.07 24.59 -13.01
CA THR A 323 -18.43 24.27 -14.29
C THR A 323 -17.53 23.06 -14.12
N SER A 324 -17.75 22.03 -14.92
CA SER A 324 -16.86 20.88 -15.05
C SER A 324 -16.41 20.81 -16.50
N GLN A 325 -15.11 20.79 -16.72
CA GLN A 325 -14.56 20.55 -18.07
C GLN A 325 -14.87 19.14 -18.58
N VAL A 326 -15.33 18.26 -17.69
CA VAL A 326 -15.55 16.84 -18.02
C VAL A 326 -16.99 16.55 -18.40
N ASN A 327 -18.00 17.18 -17.79
CA ASN A 327 -19.41 16.78 -17.99
C ASN A 327 -20.44 17.91 -18.00
N GLU A 328 -20.10 19.17 -17.98
CA GLU A 328 -21.04 20.32 -17.92
C GLU A 328 -22.05 20.29 -16.72
N ALA A 329 -22.12 19.18 -15.98
CA ALA A 329 -22.99 19.02 -14.84
C ALA A 329 -22.30 19.48 -13.55
N PRO A 330 -23.02 20.14 -12.63
CA PRO A 330 -22.46 20.50 -11.32
C PRO A 330 -22.00 19.26 -10.54
N VAL A 331 -20.78 19.31 -10.03
CA VAL A 331 -20.25 18.24 -9.17
C VAL A 331 -20.21 18.74 -7.74
N THR A 332 -20.75 17.95 -6.81
CA THR A 332 -20.75 18.26 -5.38
C THR A 332 -19.80 17.32 -4.65
N PHE A 333 -18.94 17.88 -3.80
CA PHE A 333 -18.00 17.12 -2.97
C PHE A 333 -17.79 17.81 -1.60
N GLU A 334 -17.25 17.09 -0.64
CA GLU A 334 -16.97 17.60 0.69
C GLU A 334 -15.48 17.92 0.84
N VAL A 335 -15.19 19.04 1.50
CA VAL A 335 -13.83 19.44 1.86
C VAL A 335 -13.77 19.76 3.35
N ILE A 336 -12.57 19.64 3.92
CA ILE A 336 -12.28 20.07 5.28
C ILE A 336 -11.32 21.23 5.20
N VAL A 337 -11.74 22.39 5.70
CA VAL A 337 -10.90 23.58 5.86
C VAL A 337 -10.34 23.60 7.26
N LYS A 338 -9.03 23.48 7.37
CA LYS A 338 -8.30 23.47 8.65
C LYS A 338 -7.32 24.63 8.71
N PRO A 339 -6.88 25.07 9.91
CA PRO A 339 -5.90 26.13 10.00
C PRO A 339 -4.57 25.69 9.38
N GLY A 340 -4.00 26.55 8.56
CA GLY A 340 -2.59 26.54 8.24
C GLY A 340 -1.85 27.38 9.28
N THR A 341 -1.34 28.56 8.88
CA THR A 341 -0.92 29.56 9.84
C THR A 341 -2.15 30.34 10.30
N VAL A 342 -2.43 30.39 11.62
CA VAL A 342 -3.61 31.03 12.19
C VAL A 342 -3.68 32.49 11.76
N ASN A 343 -4.88 32.93 11.39
CA ASN A 343 -5.17 34.27 10.84
C ASN A 343 -4.39 34.62 9.55
N SER A 344 -3.78 33.65 8.89
CA SER A 344 -2.96 33.88 7.70
C SER A 344 -3.28 32.90 6.55
N SER A 345 -3.45 31.61 6.81
CA SER A 345 -3.71 30.63 5.77
C SER A 345 -4.59 29.48 6.23
N TYR A 346 -5.18 28.79 5.26
CA TYR A 346 -5.96 27.58 5.44
C TYR A 346 -5.30 26.43 4.68
N MET A 347 -5.52 25.23 5.18
CA MET A 347 -5.32 23.98 4.42
C MET A 347 -6.70 23.42 4.08
N ILE A 348 -6.97 23.20 2.80
CA ILE A 348 -8.23 22.65 2.31
C ILE A 348 -7.95 21.23 1.87
N ARG A 349 -8.50 20.26 2.59
CA ARG A 349 -8.33 18.83 2.31
C ARG A 349 -9.53 18.27 1.54
N GLY A 350 -9.28 17.36 0.60
CA GLY A 350 -10.32 16.66 -0.14
C GLY A 350 -10.82 17.39 -1.38
N TRP A 351 -10.09 18.41 -1.86
CA TRP A 351 -10.46 19.13 -3.06
C TRP A 351 -10.38 18.21 -4.29
N GLY A 352 -11.45 18.20 -5.08
CA GLY A 352 -11.47 17.49 -6.37
C GLY A 352 -11.54 15.96 -6.33
N ILE A 353 -11.72 15.33 -5.15
CA ILE A 353 -11.73 13.88 -5.00
C ILE A 353 -12.73 13.17 -5.92
N THR A 354 -13.89 13.78 -6.16
CA THR A 354 -14.96 13.21 -7.00
C THR A 354 -14.65 13.33 -8.49
N ILE A 355 -13.82 14.30 -8.88
CA ILE A 355 -13.50 14.61 -10.28
C ILE A 355 -12.27 13.84 -10.75
N TYR A 356 -11.25 13.75 -9.89
CA TYR A 356 -9.94 13.24 -10.28
C TYR A 356 -9.57 11.91 -9.59
N GLY A 357 -10.43 11.39 -8.69
CA GLY A 357 -10.15 10.17 -7.91
C GLY A 357 -9.05 10.34 -6.85
N ASN A 358 -8.38 11.48 -6.81
CA ASN A 358 -7.29 11.78 -5.88
C ASN A 358 -7.69 12.91 -4.94
N ARG A 359 -7.18 12.89 -3.71
CA ARG A 359 -7.32 13.98 -2.76
C ARG A 359 -6.20 14.97 -2.99
N TYR A 360 -6.56 16.22 -3.21
CA TYR A 360 -5.61 17.32 -3.23
C TYR A 360 -5.75 18.15 -1.95
N ASP A 361 -4.61 18.45 -1.31
CA ASP A 361 -4.53 19.42 -0.24
C ASP A 361 -4.12 20.77 -0.84
N LEU A 362 -5.00 21.77 -0.73
CA LEU A 362 -4.75 23.11 -1.22
C LEU A 362 -4.41 24.04 -0.06
N ARG A 363 -3.46 24.93 -0.25
CA ARG A 363 -3.22 26.06 0.65
C ARG A 363 -3.93 27.29 0.13
N ALA A 364 -4.82 27.85 0.94
CA ALA A 364 -5.46 29.14 0.67
C ALA A 364 -4.97 30.20 1.67
N TYR A 365 -4.79 31.42 1.22
CA TYR A 365 -4.38 32.53 2.09
C TYR A 365 -5.59 33.35 2.50
N TYR A 366 -5.65 33.69 3.78
CA TYR A 366 -6.68 34.55 4.33
C TYR A 366 -6.35 36.01 4.05
N GLN A 367 -7.32 36.73 3.52
CA GLN A 367 -7.29 38.20 3.43
C GLN A 367 -8.58 38.76 4.03
N ALA A 368 -8.44 39.62 5.01
CA ALA A 368 -9.59 40.26 5.65
C ALA A 368 -10.33 41.24 4.70
N SER A 369 -9.61 41.84 3.76
CA SER A 369 -10.16 42.70 2.71
C SER A 369 -9.26 42.64 1.45
N TYR A 370 -9.86 42.72 0.27
CA TYR A 370 -9.15 42.84 -0.99
C TYR A 370 -9.68 44.09 -1.71
N ASN A 371 -8.84 45.15 -1.85
CA ASN A 371 -9.17 46.39 -2.57
C ASN A 371 -10.53 46.99 -2.20
N GLY A 372 -10.93 46.94 -0.94
CA GLY A 372 -12.18 47.49 -0.47
C GLY A 372 -13.42 46.65 -0.76
N ALA A 373 -13.28 45.49 -1.39
CA ALA A 373 -14.34 44.51 -1.49
C ALA A 373 -14.17 43.48 -0.37
N SER A 374 -15.20 43.24 0.44
CA SER A 374 -15.24 42.09 1.35
C SER A 374 -15.22 40.84 0.50
N THR A 375 -14.18 40.02 0.59
CA THR A 375 -14.23 38.65 0.09
C THR A 375 -15.25 37.88 0.92
N PRO A 376 -16.19 37.18 0.28
CA PRO A 376 -17.21 36.38 0.95
C PRO A 376 -16.60 35.25 1.77
#